data_b64207b383c8143c1228302fce446465
#
_entry.id   b64207b383c8143c1228302fce446465
#
_cell.length_a   1.000
_cell.length_b   1.000
_cell.length_c   1.000
_cell.angle_alpha   90.00
_cell.angle_beta   90.00
_cell.angle_gamma   90.00
#
_symmetry.space_group_name_H-M   'P 1'
#
loop_
_entity.id
_entity.type
_entity.pdbx_description
1 polymer ?
#
loop_
_entity_poly.entity_id
_entity_poly.type
_entity_poly.pdbx_seq_one_letter_code
_entity_poly.pdbx_strand_id
1 'polypeptide(L)'
;MINVADGNFPSEFSTGKPQLVEEERRLLYVAMTRARNELHLCAPLRYQVTQQARNGDAHVYGAKSRFMTDKVLDCCERTSFASLRGVESLRATADPATETAKVDVVGQLKDMW
;
A
#
# COMPACT_ATOMS: atom_id res chain seq x y z
N MET A 1 3.20 -1.32 5.93
CA MET A 1 2.34 -0.11 6.14
C MET A 1 0.90 -0.47 5.84
N ILE A 2 -0.04 0.02 6.64
CA ILE A 2 -1.48 -0.23 6.50
C ILE A 2 -2.20 1.05 6.09
N ASN A 3 -3.40 0.92 5.50
CA ASN A 3 -4.26 2.03 5.08
C ASN A 3 -3.61 3.00 4.07
N VAL A 4 -2.90 2.47 3.08
CA VAL A 4 -2.31 3.27 2.00
C VAL A 4 -3.38 3.56 0.95
N ALA A 5 -4.27 4.50 1.29
CA ALA A 5 -5.42 4.88 0.47
C ALA A 5 -5.68 6.39 0.57
N ASP A 6 -6.34 6.96 -0.42
CA ASP A 6 -6.78 8.36 -0.40
C ASP A 6 -7.68 8.60 0.82
N GLY A 7 -7.53 9.75 1.45
CA GLY A 7 -8.15 10.06 2.73
C GLY A 7 -7.27 9.77 3.94
N ASN A 8 -6.30 8.84 3.82
CA ASN A 8 -5.27 8.59 4.83
C ASN A 8 -3.89 9.05 4.36
N PHE A 9 -3.52 8.74 3.11
CA PHE A 9 -2.31 9.20 2.44
C PHE A 9 -2.60 9.58 0.98
N PRO A 10 -2.77 10.88 0.65
CA PRO A 10 -2.84 12.03 1.57
C PRO A 10 -4.10 12.03 2.42
N SER A 11 -4.01 12.71 3.59
CA SER A 11 -5.15 12.88 4.48
C SER A 11 -6.17 13.85 3.88
N GLU A 12 -7.41 13.73 4.28
CA GLU A 12 -8.47 14.64 3.84
C GLU A 12 -8.18 16.11 4.21
N PHE A 13 -7.47 16.33 5.32
CA PHE A 13 -7.12 17.66 5.82
C PHE A 13 -6.06 18.39 4.98
N SER A 14 -5.26 17.64 4.21
CA SER A 14 -4.26 18.19 3.30
C SER A 14 -4.82 18.44 1.90
N THR A 15 -6.00 17.91 1.60
CA THR A 15 -6.66 18.09 0.29
C THR A 15 -6.90 19.58 0.01
N GLY A 16 -6.48 20.05 -1.15
CA GLY A 16 -6.56 21.47 -1.54
C GLY A 16 -5.39 22.34 -1.06
N LYS A 17 -4.42 21.79 -0.31
CA LYS A 17 -3.21 22.49 0.13
C LYS A 17 -1.96 21.80 -0.41
N PRO A 18 -1.41 22.26 -1.56
CA PRO A 18 -0.30 21.58 -2.23
C PRO A 18 0.92 21.32 -1.33
N GLN A 19 1.23 22.28 -0.45
CA GLN A 19 2.37 22.16 0.47
C GLN A 19 2.19 21.01 1.46
N LEU A 20 1.01 20.84 2.02
CA LEU A 20 0.71 19.74 2.96
C LEU A 20 0.70 18.39 2.26
N VAL A 21 0.17 18.34 1.03
CA VAL A 21 0.21 17.13 0.21
C VAL A 21 1.66 16.71 -0.07
N GLU A 22 2.54 17.68 -0.35
CA GLU A 22 3.95 17.42 -0.58
C GLU A 22 4.68 16.93 0.68
N GLU A 23 4.35 17.49 1.84
CA GLU A 23 4.87 17.00 3.12
C GLU A 23 4.43 15.57 3.41
N GLU A 24 3.17 15.24 3.20
CA GLU A 24 2.67 13.88 3.38
C GLU A 24 3.32 12.90 2.40
N ARG A 25 3.58 13.31 1.17
CA ARG A 25 4.32 12.50 0.21
C ARG A 25 5.74 12.18 0.71
N ARG A 26 6.43 13.17 1.28
CA ARG A 26 7.76 12.99 1.90
C ARG A 26 7.69 12.05 3.10
N LEU A 27 6.66 12.19 3.95
CA LEU A 27 6.46 11.29 5.08
C LEU A 27 6.22 9.85 4.62
N LEU A 28 5.40 9.66 3.59
CA LEU A 28 5.20 8.34 3.00
C LEU A 28 6.51 7.75 2.47
N TYR A 29 7.29 8.53 1.73
CA TYR A 29 8.61 8.13 1.25
C TYR A 29 9.53 7.70 2.40
N VAL A 30 9.65 8.52 3.44
CA VAL A 30 10.46 8.20 4.62
C VAL A 30 9.97 6.91 5.29
N ALA A 31 8.65 6.74 5.41
CA ALA A 31 8.08 5.52 6.01
C ALA A 31 8.37 4.28 5.17
N MET A 32 8.31 4.37 3.84
CA MET A 32 8.65 3.27 2.92
C MET A 32 10.14 2.90 3.02
N THR A 33 11.01 3.89 3.09
CA THR A 33 12.48 3.68 3.19
C THR A 33 12.93 3.17 4.56
N ARG A 34 12.06 3.11 5.57
CA ARG A 34 12.36 2.47 6.86
C ARG A 34 12.34 0.94 6.80
N ALA A 35 11.77 0.37 5.77
CA ALA A 35 11.81 -1.07 5.57
C ALA A 35 13.26 -1.52 5.31
N ARG A 36 13.70 -2.56 6.02
CA ARG A 36 15.07 -3.08 5.92
C ARG A 36 15.18 -4.20 4.87
N ASN A 37 14.23 -5.12 4.87
CA ASN A 37 14.27 -6.30 4.03
C ASN A 37 13.02 -6.40 3.13
N GLU A 38 11.85 -6.12 3.68
CA GLU A 38 10.57 -6.25 2.98
C GLU A 38 9.66 -5.06 3.29
N LEU A 39 8.95 -4.60 2.29
CA LEU A 39 7.96 -3.54 2.41
C LEU A 39 6.59 -4.04 1.95
N HIS A 40 5.63 -4.10 2.85
CA HIS A 40 4.24 -4.40 2.55
C HIS A 40 3.38 -3.15 2.62
N LEU A 41 2.76 -2.79 1.50
CA LEU A 41 1.80 -1.69 1.39
C LEU A 41 0.39 -2.28 1.32
N CYS A 42 -0.39 -2.07 2.37
CA CYS A 42 -1.74 -2.61 2.46
C CYS A 42 -2.76 -1.50 2.20
N ALA A 43 -3.50 -1.63 1.12
CA ALA A 43 -4.62 -0.74 0.79
C ALA A 43 -5.94 -1.49 1.05
N PRO A 44 -6.82 -0.99 1.92
CA PRO A 44 -8.12 -1.60 2.14
C PRO A 44 -9.03 -1.35 0.93
N LEU A 45 -9.74 -2.38 0.51
CA LEU A 45 -10.74 -2.25 -0.56
C LEU A 45 -12.04 -1.65 -0.05
N ARG A 46 -12.37 -1.89 1.23
CA ARG A 46 -13.62 -1.42 1.83
C ARG A 46 -13.38 -0.92 3.24
N TYR A 47 -14.07 0.14 3.59
CA TYR A 47 -14.15 0.67 4.95
C TYR A 47 -15.56 0.46 5.47
N GLN A 48 -15.70 -0.07 6.67
CA GLN A 48 -16.99 -0.08 7.37
C GLN A 48 -17.36 1.32 7.83
N VAL A 49 -18.61 1.70 7.58
CA VAL A 49 -19.15 2.95 8.11
C VAL A 49 -19.42 2.76 9.61
N THR A 50 -18.89 3.65 10.43
CA THR A 50 -19.19 3.69 11.87
C THR A 50 -20.65 4.12 12.09
N GLN A 51 -21.28 3.64 13.15
CA GLN A 51 -22.68 3.92 13.51
C GLN A 51 -23.73 3.26 12.59
N GLN A 52 -23.53 2.01 12.27
CA GLN A 52 -24.51 1.22 11.54
C GLN A 52 -25.59 0.66 12.49
N ALA A 53 -26.78 0.39 11.93
CA ALA A 53 -27.78 -0.43 12.61
C ALA A 53 -27.20 -1.83 12.94
N ARG A 54 -27.71 -2.49 13.98
CA ARG A 54 -27.17 -3.76 14.52
C ARG A 54 -26.92 -4.87 13.49
N ASN A 55 -27.59 -4.81 12.34
CA ASN A 55 -27.43 -5.73 11.22
C ASN A 55 -27.01 -5.00 9.91
N GLY A 56 -26.44 -3.80 10.01
CA GLY A 56 -26.03 -3.01 8.85
C GLY A 56 -24.70 -3.49 8.28
N ASP A 57 -24.61 -3.65 6.97
CA ASP A 57 -23.37 -3.91 6.21
C ASP A 57 -23.03 -2.73 5.28
N ALA A 58 -23.25 -1.51 5.77
CA ALA A 58 -22.90 -0.32 5.01
C ALA A 58 -21.37 -0.15 4.98
N HIS A 59 -20.81 -0.07 3.78
CA HIS A 59 -19.38 0.09 3.55
C HIS A 59 -19.14 1.10 2.42
N VAL A 60 -17.97 1.73 2.46
CA VAL A 60 -17.49 2.63 1.42
C VAL A 60 -16.24 2.00 0.82
N TYR A 61 -16.14 2.02 -0.51
CA TYR A 61 -14.94 1.55 -1.19
C TYR A 61 -13.82 2.57 -1.02
N GLY A 62 -12.65 2.09 -0.61
CA GLY A 62 -11.44 2.89 -0.53
C GLY A 62 -10.88 3.20 -1.91
N ALA A 63 -10.53 4.46 -2.15
CA ALA A 63 -9.77 4.82 -3.35
C ALA A 63 -8.28 4.54 -3.11
N LYS A 64 -7.61 4.08 -4.16
CA LYS A 64 -6.15 3.94 -4.16
C LYS A 64 -5.50 5.29 -3.87
N SER A 65 -4.48 5.33 -3.00
CA SER A 65 -3.73 6.56 -2.75
C SER A 65 -3.18 7.14 -4.05
N ARG A 66 -3.36 8.44 -4.25
CA ARG A 66 -2.80 9.17 -5.40
C ARG A 66 -1.27 9.18 -5.43
N PHE A 67 -0.61 8.88 -4.31
CA PHE A 67 0.84 8.70 -4.25
C PHE A 67 1.30 7.39 -4.86
N MET A 68 0.40 6.40 -4.96
CA MET A 68 0.66 5.13 -5.64
C MET A 68 0.41 5.28 -7.14
N THR A 69 1.32 6.01 -7.80
CA THR A 69 1.32 6.15 -9.26
C THR A 69 1.56 4.80 -9.93
N ASP A 70 1.22 4.69 -11.20
CA ASP A 70 1.43 3.43 -11.93
C ASP A 70 2.90 3.03 -11.95
N LYS A 71 3.84 3.99 -12.05
CA LYS A 71 5.28 3.75 -11.95
C LYS A 71 5.69 3.10 -10.63
N VAL A 72 5.13 3.57 -9.51
CA VAL A 72 5.39 2.97 -8.18
C VAL A 72 4.79 1.58 -8.10
N LEU A 73 3.59 1.38 -8.65
CA LEU A 73 2.92 0.09 -8.65
C LEU A 73 3.60 -0.94 -9.53
N ASP A 74 4.25 -0.53 -10.60
CA ASP A 74 5.01 -1.42 -11.48
C ASP A 74 6.25 -2.00 -10.78
N CYS A 75 6.75 -1.31 -9.75
CA CYS A 75 7.83 -1.80 -8.89
C CYS A 75 7.35 -2.72 -7.75
N CYS A 76 6.04 -2.94 -7.61
CA CYS A 76 5.44 -3.70 -6.52
C CYS A 76 4.78 -4.97 -7.04
N GLU A 77 4.98 -6.07 -6.35
CA GLU A 77 4.15 -7.26 -6.52
C GLU A 77 2.76 -7.01 -5.94
N ARG A 78 1.73 -7.21 -6.74
CA ARG A 78 0.34 -7.03 -6.31
C ARG A 78 -0.24 -8.36 -5.87
N THR A 79 -0.64 -8.43 -4.63
CA THR A 79 -1.23 -9.63 -4.04
C THR A 79 -2.58 -9.30 -3.41
N SER A 80 -3.57 -10.15 -3.58
CA SER A 80 -4.82 -10.06 -2.83
C SER A 80 -4.77 -10.99 -1.62
N PHE A 81 -5.58 -10.69 -0.59
CA PHE A 81 -5.68 -11.56 0.58
C PHE A 81 -6.10 -12.99 0.23
N ALA A 82 -6.92 -13.17 -0.80
CA ALA A 82 -7.32 -14.47 -1.31
C ALA A 82 -6.14 -15.24 -1.92
N SER A 83 -5.24 -14.55 -2.61
CA SER A 83 -4.03 -15.12 -3.20
C SER A 83 -3.02 -15.54 -2.13
N LEU A 84 -2.90 -14.78 -1.03
CA LEU A 84 -1.99 -15.10 0.07
C LEU A 84 -2.33 -16.44 0.75
N ARG A 85 -3.62 -16.75 0.89
CA ARG A 85 -4.07 -18.06 1.42
C ARG A 85 -3.69 -19.24 0.51
N GLY A 86 -3.65 -19.02 -0.80
CA GLY A 86 -3.21 -20.04 -1.77
C GLY A 86 -1.69 -20.23 -1.78
N VAL A 87 -0.92 -19.14 -1.62
CA VAL A 87 0.55 -19.17 -1.63
C VAL A 87 1.12 -19.84 -0.39
N GLU A 88 0.46 -19.71 0.77
CA GLU A 88 0.91 -20.36 2.00
C GLU A 88 0.85 -21.89 1.90
N SER A 89 -0.13 -22.43 1.17
CA SER A 89 -0.20 -23.87 0.87
C SER A 89 0.85 -24.32 -0.15
N LEU A 90 1.31 -23.42 -1.03
CA LEU A 90 2.35 -23.72 -2.04
C LEU A 90 3.77 -23.50 -1.50
N ARG A 91 3.99 -22.59 -0.55
CA ARG A 91 5.29 -22.41 0.13
C ARG A 91 5.69 -23.60 1.00
N ALA A 92 4.73 -24.37 1.47
CA ALA A 92 5.00 -25.59 2.23
C ALA A 92 5.58 -26.74 1.35
N THR A 93 5.62 -26.58 0.03
CA THR A 93 6.04 -27.62 -0.92
C THR A 93 7.16 -27.19 -1.90
N ALA A 94 7.67 -25.96 -1.79
CA ALA A 94 8.70 -25.43 -2.71
C ALA A 94 10.08 -25.34 -2.04
N ASP A 95 11.06 -25.95 -2.66
CA ASP A 95 12.49 -25.94 -2.35
C ASP A 95 13.07 -24.50 -2.39
N PRO A 96 14.11 -24.19 -1.56
CA PRO A 96 14.64 -22.83 -1.39
C PRO A 96 15.67 -22.45 -2.46
N ALA A 97 15.32 -22.50 -3.73
CA ALA A 97 16.20 -22.12 -4.84
C ALA A 97 15.51 -21.25 -5.89
N THR A 98 14.93 -20.13 -5.48
CA THR A 98 14.60 -19.07 -6.43
C THR A 98 15.11 -17.75 -5.88
N GLU A 99 16.25 -17.35 -6.42
CA GLU A 99 16.92 -16.08 -6.17
C GLU A 99 15.99 -14.93 -6.57
N THR A 100 15.40 -14.30 -5.58
CA THR A 100 14.60 -13.08 -5.78
C THR A 100 15.53 -11.96 -6.19
N ALA A 101 15.38 -11.46 -7.42
CA ALA A 101 16.09 -10.29 -7.90
C ALA A 101 15.89 -9.14 -6.90
N LYS A 102 16.98 -8.69 -6.28
CA LYS A 102 16.99 -7.53 -5.39
C LYS A 102 16.77 -6.28 -6.24
N VAL A 103 15.55 -5.79 -6.28
CA VAL A 103 15.23 -4.50 -6.89
C VAL A 103 15.64 -3.41 -5.90
N ASP A 104 16.49 -2.49 -6.33
CA ASP A 104 16.83 -1.29 -5.53
C ASP A 104 15.64 -0.32 -5.51
N VAL A 105 14.74 -0.57 -4.58
CA VAL A 105 13.50 0.21 -4.39
C VAL A 105 13.82 1.66 -4.02
N VAL A 106 14.91 1.91 -3.30
CA VAL A 106 15.28 3.25 -2.82
C VAL A 106 15.75 4.13 -3.97
N GLY A 107 16.59 3.61 -4.86
CA GLY A 107 17.05 4.32 -6.04
C GLY A 107 15.90 4.64 -7.00
N GLN A 108 15.06 3.66 -7.27
CA GLN A 108 13.93 3.82 -8.20
C GLN A 108 12.84 4.77 -7.67
N LEU A 109 12.56 4.78 -6.37
CA LEU A 109 11.59 5.71 -5.77
C LEU A 109 12.05 7.16 -5.83
N LYS A 110 13.37 7.41 -5.74
CA LYS A 110 13.93 8.76 -5.80
C LYS A 110 13.73 9.42 -7.16
N ASP A 111 13.79 8.64 -8.23
CA ASP A 111 13.66 9.13 -9.61
C ASP A 111 12.19 9.23 -10.07
N MET A 112 11.25 8.63 -9.30
CA MET A 112 9.82 8.59 -9.64
C MET A 112 9.00 9.70 -8.97
N TRP A 113 9.58 10.42 -8.05
CA TRP A 113 8.95 11.48 -7.28
C TRP A 113 9.77 12.76 -7.36
#